data_e9bfe6ef16081f9d6194efb6f1bfa552
#
_entry.id   e9bfe6ef16081f9d6194efb6f1bfa552
#
_cell.length_a   1.000
_cell.length_b   1.000
_cell.length_c   1.000
_cell.angle_alpha   90.00
_cell.angle_beta   90.00
_cell.angle_gamma   90.00
#
_symmetry.space_group_name_H-M   'P 1'
#
loop_
_entity.id
_entity.type
_entity.pdbx_description
1 polymer ?
#
loop_
_entity_poly.entity_id
_entity_poly.type
_entity_poly.pdbx_seq_one_letter_code
_entity_poly.pdbx_strand_id
1 'polypeptide(L)'
;MSDKQYYDRDHNSMYHADRSWGTYSIMWCRPDCKVKHLTVNPKTGMSFQRHFKRQELWFVQEGEIEVRWSFRSEADPERNYNKRLLKKFDWYYVPLQEWHQIINLTDEQAHIIEIQFGEECIEDDIERLSYYDELK
;
A
#
# COMPACT_ATOMS: atom_id res chain seq x y z
N MET A 1 -6.92 4.66 25.54
CA MET A 1 -5.71 4.20 24.87
C MET A 1 -5.98 3.70 23.46
N SER A 2 -6.87 2.75 23.33
CA SER A 2 -7.26 2.29 21.99
C SER A 2 -7.84 3.41 21.14
N ASP A 3 -8.63 4.31 21.76
CA ASP A 3 -9.22 5.44 21.05
C ASP A 3 -8.17 6.40 20.53
N LYS A 4 -7.12 6.67 21.36
CA LYS A 4 -6.05 7.54 20.94
C LYS A 4 -5.26 6.94 19.79
N GLN A 5 -4.96 5.64 19.87
CA GLN A 5 -4.24 4.94 18.83
C GLN A 5 -5.02 4.93 17.52
N TYR A 6 -6.32 4.66 17.61
CA TYR A 6 -7.21 4.69 16.45
C TYR A 6 -7.24 6.08 15.85
N TYR A 7 -7.40 7.10 16.66
CA TYR A 7 -7.46 8.48 16.19
C TYR A 7 -6.16 8.86 15.49
N ASP A 8 -5.02 8.58 16.11
CA ASP A 8 -3.72 8.95 15.53
C ASP A 8 -3.49 8.24 14.21
N ARG A 9 -3.80 6.95 14.15
CA ARG A 9 -3.54 6.14 12.96
C ARG A 9 -4.55 6.38 11.85
N ASP A 10 -5.81 6.53 12.19
CA ASP A 10 -6.89 6.54 11.19
C ASP A 10 -7.48 7.93 10.96
N HIS A 11 -7.24 8.89 11.84
CA HIS A 11 -7.87 10.21 11.75
C HIS A 11 -6.90 11.38 11.85
N ASN A 12 -5.62 11.14 12.10
CA ASN A 12 -4.64 12.21 12.28
C ASN A 12 -3.73 12.30 11.05
N SER A 13 -3.84 13.42 10.32
CA SER A 13 -3.02 13.66 9.13
C SER A 13 -1.55 13.93 9.43
N MET A 14 -1.15 13.95 10.72
CA MET A 14 0.26 14.09 11.11
C MET A 14 0.87 12.74 11.50
N TYR A 15 0.11 11.66 11.40
CA TYR A 15 0.59 10.35 11.83
C TYR A 15 1.73 9.85 10.92
N HIS A 16 2.75 9.30 11.55
CA HIS A 16 3.90 8.70 10.88
C HIS A 16 4.18 7.33 11.50
N ALA A 17 4.52 6.35 10.68
CA ALA A 17 4.79 5.00 11.16
C ALA A 17 5.95 4.36 10.42
N ASP A 18 6.71 3.54 11.16
CA ASP A 18 7.75 2.69 10.61
C ASP A 18 7.17 1.31 10.32
N ARG A 19 7.64 0.69 9.25
CA ARG A 19 7.25 -0.66 8.83
C ARG A 19 8.50 -1.41 8.37
N SER A 20 8.39 -2.72 8.24
CA SER A 20 9.52 -3.55 7.79
C SER A 20 10.02 -3.14 6.39
N TRP A 21 9.17 -2.58 5.57
CA TRP A 21 9.48 -2.18 4.19
C TRP A 21 9.85 -0.71 4.07
N GLY A 22 9.73 0.08 5.11
CA GLY A 22 10.01 1.52 5.06
C GLY A 22 9.14 2.30 6.02
N THR A 23 8.61 3.43 5.55
CA THR A 23 7.79 4.31 6.40
C THR A 23 6.59 4.81 5.64
N TYR A 24 5.58 5.28 6.37
CA TYR A 24 4.53 6.07 5.76
C TYR A 24 4.14 7.25 6.66
N SER A 25 3.68 8.32 6.02
CA SER A 25 3.14 9.48 6.70
C SER A 25 1.77 9.78 6.15
N ILE A 26 0.82 10.09 7.02
CA ILE A 26 -0.52 10.48 6.60
C ILE A 26 -0.52 12.00 6.38
N MET A 27 -0.76 12.42 5.14
CA MET A 27 -0.72 13.81 4.74
C MET A 27 -2.09 14.49 4.77
N TRP A 28 -3.15 13.71 4.63
CA TRP A 28 -4.54 14.18 4.64
C TRP A 28 -5.41 13.04 5.12
N CYS A 29 -6.36 13.32 6.00
CA CYS A 29 -7.18 12.26 6.56
C CYS A 29 -8.62 12.72 6.75
N ARG A 30 -9.52 12.00 6.10
CA ARG A 30 -10.96 12.07 6.32
C ARG A 30 -11.46 10.63 6.35
N PRO A 31 -12.66 10.38 6.87
CA PRO A 31 -13.15 9.00 6.95
C PRO A 31 -13.21 8.27 5.60
N ASP A 32 -13.47 9.01 4.52
CA ASP A 32 -13.64 8.44 3.18
C ASP A 32 -12.51 8.78 2.22
N CYS A 33 -11.46 9.48 2.68
CA CYS A 33 -10.34 9.84 1.82
C CYS A 33 -9.08 10.06 2.65
N LYS A 34 -8.04 9.31 2.35
CA LYS A 34 -6.77 9.42 3.08
C LYS A 34 -5.64 9.49 2.07
N VAL A 35 -4.69 10.40 2.30
CA VAL A 35 -3.51 10.54 1.46
C VAL A 35 -2.27 10.20 2.29
N LYS A 36 -1.45 9.31 1.76
CA LYS A 36 -0.20 8.89 2.42
C LYS A 36 0.99 9.13 1.53
N HIS A 37 2.12 9.40 2.15
CA HIS A 37 3.42 9.32 1.52
C HIS A 37 4.08 8.04 2.01
N LEU A 38 4.40 7.14 1.09
CA LEU A 38 5.08 5.88 1.39
C LEU A 38 6.53 5.99 0.94
N THR A 39 7.45 5.59 1.82
CA THR A 39 8.86 5.43 1.45
C THR A 39 9.17 3.95 1.51
N VAL A 40 9.47 3.36 0.37
CA VAL A 40 9.75 1.92 0.27
C VAL A 40 11.26 1.74 0.13
N ASN A 41 11.86 1.08 1.12
CA ASN A 41 13.31 0.89 1.17
C ASN A 41 13.78 -0.06 0.06
N PRO A 42 15.07 0.02 -0.30
CA PRO A 42 15.65 -0.91 -1.28
C PRO A 42 15.45 -2.36 -0.87
N LYS A 43 15.17 -3.21 -1.86
CA LYS A 43 15.09 -4.67 -1.67
C LYS A 43 14.08 -5.09 -0.61
N THR A 44 12.97 -4.36 -0.51
CA THR A 44 11.87 -4.70 0.42
C THR A 44 10.55 -4.70 -0.31
N GLY A 45 9.54 -5.20 0.36
CA GLY A 45 8.19 -5.21 -0.18
C GLY A 45 7.15 -5.25 0.92
N MET A 46 5.95 -4.87 0.54
CA MET A 46 4.78 -4.94 1.41
C MET A 46 4.17 -6.34 1.37
N SER A 47 3.19 -6.59 2.23
CA SER A 47 2.44 -7.84 2.18
C SER A 47 1.56 -7.91 0.94
N PHE A 48 1.24 -9.14 0.53
CA PHE A 48 0.23 -9.39 -0.50
C PHE A 48 -1.14 -9.28 0.19
N GLN A 49 -1.94 -8.29 -0.21
CA GLN A 49 -3.08 -7.86 0.59
C GLN A 49 -4.23 -7.33 -0.26
N ARG A 50 -5.41 -7.19 0.37
CA ARG A 50 -6.55 -6.51 -0.26
C ARG A 50 -7.37 -5.78 0.79
N HIS A 51 -8.23 -4.87 0.33
CA HIS A 51 -9.12 -4.07 1.15
C HIS A 51 -10.56 -4.18 0.63
N PHE A 52 -11.52 -4.10 1.54
CA PHE A 52 -12.93 -4.31 1.21
C PHE A 52 -13.72 -3.01 1.11
N LYS A 53 -13.26 -1.95 1.75
CA LYS A 53 -14.01 -0.70 1.86
C LYS A 53 -13.38 0.47 1.12
N ARG A 54 -12.14 0.30 0.66
CA ARG A 54 -11.44 1.39 -0.01
C ARG A 54 -10.76 0.94 -1.29
N GLN A 55 -10.65 1.87 -2.20
CA GLN A 55 -9.85 1.81 -3.40
C GLN A 55 -8.57 2.61 -3.17
N GLU A 56 -7.58 2.45 -4.03
CA GLU A 56 -6.34 3.19 -3.92
C GLU A 56 -5.84 3.66 -5.28
N LEU A 57 -5.20 4.83 -5.28
CA LEU A 57 -4.43 5.33 -6.41
C LEU A 57 -3.00 5.52 -5.93
N TRP A 58 -2.05 5.00 -6.68
CA TRP A 58 -0.63 5.16 -6.37
C TRP A 58 0.03 5.99 -7.46
N PHE A 59 0.84 6.94 -7.04
CA PHE A 59 1.63 7.77 -7.94
C PHE A 59 3.09 7.66 -7.50
N VAL A 60 3.97 7.22 -8.40
CA VAL A 60 5.40 7.08 -8.10
C VAL A 60 6.05 8.44 -8.29
N GLN A 61 6.47 9.05 -7.20
CA GLN A 61 7.11 10.35 -7.24
C GLN A 61 8.62 10.21 -7.49
N GLU A 62 9.24 9.14 -6.98
CA GLU A 62 10.66 8.89 -7.13
C GLU A 62 10.93 7.38 -7.08
N GLY A 63 11.89 6.91 -7.88
CA GLY A 63 12.28 5.50 -7.89
C GLY A 63 11.41 4.63 -8.78
N GLU A 64 11.49 3.32 -8.55
CA GLU A 64 10.75 2.30 -9.30
C GLU A 64 10.20 1.27 -8.35
N ILE A 65 9.00 0.76 -8.65
CA ILE A 65 8.41 -0.35 -7.92
C ILE A 65 7.83 -1.37 -8.87
N GLU A 66 7.78 -2.62 -8.42
CA GLU A 66 7.03 -3.67 -9.09
C GLU A 66 5.71 -3.84 -8.33
N VAL A 67 4.59 -3.79 -9.05
CA VAL A 67 3.29 -4.10 -8.50
C VAL A 67 2.94 -5.52 -8.92
N ARG A 68 2.56 -6.35 -7.96
CA ARG A 68 2.00 -7.67 -8.22
C ARG A 68 0.53 -7.60 -7.85
N TRP A 69 -0.32 -8.16 -8.73
CA TRP A 69 -1.75 -8.07 -8.50
C TRP A 69 -2.50 -9.27 -9.07
N SER A 70 -3.64 -9.57 -8.46
CA SER A 70 -4.56 -10.61 -8.92
C SER A 70 -5.98 -10.12 -8.77
N PHE A 71 -6.86 -10.61 -9.64
CA PHE A 71 -8.28 -10.31 -9.52
C PHE A 71 -8.83 -10.82 -8.18
N ARG A 72 -9.86 -10.16 -7.68
CA ARG A 72 -10.51 -10.56 -6.43
C ARG A 72 -11.05 -11.98 -6.45
N SER A 73 -11.34 -12.52 -7.64
CA SER A 73 -11.87 -13.86 -7.82
C SER A 73 -10.79 -14.94 -7.94
N GLU A 74 -9.51 -14.54 -7.92
CA GLU A 74 -8.42 -15.50 -8.02
C GLU A 74 -8.34 -16.36 -6.77
N ALA A 75 -8.36 -17.69 -6.92
CA ALA A 75 -8.32 -18.61 -5.78
C ALA A 75 -6.93 -18.73 -5.16
N ASP A 76 -5.88 -18.52 -5.96
CA ASP A 76 -4.49 -18.65 -5.50
C ASP A 76 -3.68 -17.45 -6.01
N PRO A 77 -3.93 -16.25 -5.43
CA PRO A 77 -3.33 -15.03 -5.94
C PRO A 77 -1.82 -14.96 -5.78
N GLU A 78 -1.26 -15.68 -4.81
CA GLU A 78 0.18 -15.67 -4.58
C GLU A 78 0.95 -16.45 -5.64
N ARG A 79 0.29 -17.34 -6.36
CA ARG A 79 0.90 -18.09 -7.47
C ARG A 79 0.47 -17.56 -8.82
N ASN A 80 -0.74 -17.02 -8.90
CA ASN A 80 -1.35 -16.58 -10.14
C ASN A 80 -1.55 -15.08 -10.11
N TYR A 81 -0.45 -14.34 -10.22
CA TYR A 81 -0.50 -12.89 -10.18
C TYR A 81 0.12 -12.29 -11.44
N ASN A 82 -0.26 -11.07 -11.72
CA ASN A 82 0.30 -10.26 -12.78
C ASN A 82 1.34 -9.32 -12.20
N LYS A 83 2.26 -8.87 -13.04
CA LYS A 83 3.30 -7.92 -12.64
C LYS A 83 3.23 -6.68 -13.49
N ARG A 84 3.54 -5.55 -12.88
CA ARG A 84 3.67 -4.30 -13.60
C ARG A 84 4.77 -3.46 -12.97
N LEU A 85 5.68 -2.96 -13.81
CA LEU A 85 6.73 -2.05 -13.36
C LEU A 85 6.20 -0.62 -13.45
N LEU A 86 6.33 0.11 -12.34
CA LEU A 86 5.97 1.53 -12.28
C LEU A 86 7.24 2.34 -12.07
N LYS A 87 7.46 3.29 -12.94
CA LYS A 87 8.60 4.22 -12.88
C LYS A 87 8.11 5.59 -12.44
N LYS A 88 9.05 6.50 -12.26
CA LYS A 88 8.75 7.87 -11.84
C LYS A 88 7.62 8.46 -12.70
N PHE A 89 6.61 9.00 -12.01
CA PHE A 89 5.40 9.63 -12.56
C PHE A 89 4.37 8.66 -13.15
N ASP A 90 4.62 7.36 -13.08
CA ASP A 90 3.57 6.37 -13.38
C ASP A 90 2.59 6.30 -12.22
N TRP A 91 1.38 5.88 -12.54
CA TRP A 91 0.33 5.71 -11.52
C TRP A 91 -0.39 4.38 -11.74
N TYR A 92 -1.07 3.92 -10.70
CA TYR A 92 -1.75 2.64 -10.70
C TYR A 92 -3.01 2.73 -9.85
N TYR A 93 -4.11 2.19 -10.37
CA TYR A 93 -5.38 2.14 -9.67
C TYR A 93 -5.64 0.76 -9.10
N VAL A 94 -5.97 0.69 -7.81
CA VAL A 94 -6.29 -0.55 -7.10
C VAL A 94 -7.79 -0.57 -6.81
N PRO A 95 -8.57 -1.41 -7.52
CA PRO A 95 -10.01 -1.53 -7.24
C PRO A 95 -10.27 -2.22 -5.91
N LEU A 96 -11.53 -2.15 -5.47
CA LEU A 96 -11.98 -2.88 -4.29
C LEU A 96 -11.65 -4.36 -4.41
N GLN A 97 -11.10 -4.92 -3.34
CA GLN A 97 -10.84 -6.36 -3.20
C GLN A 97 -9.80 -6.94 -4.16
N GLU A 98 -9.16 -6.13 -4.98
CA GLU A 98 -8.06 -6.63 -5.81
C GLU A 98 -6.85 -6.93 -4.92
N TRP A 99 -6.30 -8.13 -5.08
CA TRP A 99 -5.06 -8.50 -4.40
C TRP A 99 -3.90 -7.70 -4.98
N HIS A 100 -3.07 -7.13 -4.12
CA HIS A 100 -1.96 -6.30 -4.57
C HIS A 100 -0.78 -6.33 -3.61
N GLN A 101 0.40 -6.05 -4.16
CA GLN A 101 1.65 -6.00 -3.41
C GLN A 101 2.59 -5.02 -4.10
N ILE A 102 3.24 -4.17 -3.31
CA ILE A 102 4.29 -3.27 -3.79
C ILE A 102 5.63 -3.84 -3.37
N ILE A 103 6.55 -3.94 -4.32
CA ILE A 103 7.91 -4.43 -4.07
C ILE A 103 8.91 -3.46 -4.70
N ASN A 104 9.95 -3.13 -3.95
CA ASN A 104 11.07 -2.35 -4.48
C ASN A 104 12.27 -3.29 -4.66
N LEU A 105 12.55 -3.65 -5.91
CA LEU A 105 13.66 -4.54 -6.25
C LEU A 105 14.94 -3.79 -6.52
N THR A 106 14.95 -2.46 -6.42
CA THR A 106 16.11 -1.62 -6.74
C THR A 106 16.98 -1.38 -5.52
N ASP A 107 18.11 -0.72 -5.72
CA ASP A 107 19.03 -0.34 -4.66
C ASP A 107 18.75 1.05 -4.10
N GLU A 108 17.67 1.69 -4.56
CA GLU A 108 17.31 3.04 -4.14
C GLU A 108 15.93 3.07 -3.51
N GLN A 109 15.68 4.03 -2.62
CA GLN A 109 14.35 4.21 -2.06
C GLN A 109 13.36 4.63 -3.14
N ALA A 110 12.13 4.21 -2.99
CA ALA A 110 11.03 4.68 -3.83
C ALA A 110 10.06 5.49 -2.97
N HIS A 111 9.51 6.55 -3.55
CA HIS A 111 8.53 7.41 -2.90
C HIS A 111 7.22 7.36 -3.67
N ILE A 112 6.15 7.04 -2.96
CA ILE A 112 4.83 6.85 -3.56
C ILE A 112 3.83 7.73 -2.81
N ILE A 113 3.01 8.43 -3.57
CA ILE A 113 1.85 9.13 -3.03
C ILE A 113 0.66 8.21 -3.22
N GLU A 114 0.02 7.83 -2.13
CA GLU A 114 -1.11 6.93 -2.13
C GLU A 114 -2.37 7.68 -1.72
N ILE A 115 -3.40 7.60 -2.55
CA ILE A 115 -4.71 8.14 -2.23
C ILE A 115 -5.65 6.97 -1.99
N GLN A 116 -6.17 6.87 -0.78
CA GLN A 116 -7.20 5.90 -0.42
C GLN A 116 -8.54 6.59 -0.43
N PHE A 117 -9.55 5.94 -0.99
CA PHE A 117 -10.89 6.53 -1.03
C PHE A 117 -11.95 5.44 -1.13
N GLY A 118 -13.11 5.72 -0.57
CA GLY A 118 -14.21 4.77 -0.58
C GLY A 118 -15.11 4.92 0.64
N GLU A 119 -15.72 3.81 1.04
CA GLU A 119 -16.66 3.81 2.16
C GLU A 119 -15.98 4.20 3.46
N GLU A 120 -14.81 3.63 3.73
CA GLU A 120 -14.08 3.90 4.96
C GLU A 120 -12.59 3.60 4.78
N CYS A 121 -11.74 4.52 5.21
CA CYS A 121 -10.29 4.41 5.07
C CYS A 121 -9.65 4.19 6.44
N ILE A 122 -9.66 2.93 6.92
CA ILE A 122 -9.04 2.55 8.19
C ILE A 122 -8.01 1.45 7.96
N GLU A 123 -6.98 1.41 8.80
CA GLU A 123 -5.88 0.46 8.65
C GLU A 123 -6.32 -1.00 8.86
N ASP A 124 -7.35 -1.23 9.66
CA ASP A 124 -7.83 -2.58 9.94
C ASP A 124 -8.63 -3.20 8.80
N ASP A 125 -8.99 -2.42 7.78
CA ASP A 125 -9.64 -2.94 6.58
C ASP A 125 -8.58 -3.55 5.67
N ILE A 126 -8.13 -4.75 6.03
CA ILE A 126 -7.07 -5.43 5.30
C ILE A 126 -7.17 -6.94 5.50
N GLU A 127 -6.95 -7.66 4.40
CA GLU A 127 -6.73 -9.11 4.44
C GLU A 127 -5.36 -9.38 3.85
N ARG A 128 -4.49 -10.05 4.61
CA ARG A 128 -3.13 -10.38 4.17
C ARG A 128 -3.01 -11.86 3.92
N LEU A 129 -2.27 -12.21 2.86
CA LEU A 129 -1.91 -13.60 2.59
C LEU A 129 -0.50 -13.91 3.08
N SER A 130 0.45 -13.05 2.72
CA SER A 130 1.85 -13.28 3.08
C SER A 130 2.59 -11.96 3.08
N TYR A 131 3.72 -11.95 3.80
CA TYR A 131 4.67 -10.85 3.75
C TYR A 131 5.72 -11.15 2.69
N TYR A 132 6.28 -10.09 2.14
CA TYR A 132 7.34 -10.25 1.15
C TYR A 132 8.62 -10.75 1.85
N ASP A 133 9.23 -11.76 1.27
CA ASP A 133 10.48 -12.31 1.75
C ASP A 133 11.40 -12.58 0.55
N GLU A 134 12.32 -11.65 0.30
CA GLU A 134 13.22 -11.74 -0.84
C GLU A 134 14.31 -12.77 -0.67
N LEU A 135 14.48 -13.30 0.55
CA LEU A 135 15.50 -14.31 0.82
C LEU A 135 15.05 -15.70 0.43
N LYS A 136 13.82 -15.85 0.02
CA LYS A 136 13.25 -17.16 -0.37
C LYS A 136 13.00 -17.29 -1.86
#